data_6e39464fbec30bc9913cb68ce84af104
#
_entry.id   6e39464fbec30bc9913cb68ce84af104
#
_cell.length_a   1.000
_cell.length_b   1.000
_cell.length_c   1.000
_cell.angle_alpha   90.00
_cell.angle_beta   90.00
_cell.angle_gamma   90.00
#
_symmetry.space_group_name_H-M   'P 1'
#
loop_
_entity.id
_entity.type
_entity.pdbx_description
1 polymer ?
#
loop_
_entity_poly.entity_id
_entity_poly.type
_entity_poly.pdbx_seq_one_letter_code
_entity_poly.pdbx_strand_id
1 'polypeptide(L)'
;MRQIVLDTETTGLEHKLGHRLVEIAAVELWNRQLTGSHFHYYLNPDRASDEGALQVHGLTTEFLQDKPRFHEISKEFLNFINDAELIIHNAPFDVGFLNHELSLINLKTLDKYCAAITDTLKLAKEFHPGKRNNLDALCERYSIDNSKRTLHGALLDAELLAEVYLAMTRGQESLLIDLEYTETVQHVVGNLDSLNLKIIEATAEELAQHAMVLEKIAHESNNKCLWRKLESANASDTESIGTRH
;
A
#
# COMPACT_ATOMS: atom_id res chain seq x y z
N MET A 1 10.58 4.07 0.97
CA MET A 1 10.34 3.30 -0.25
C MET A 1 9.40 4.09 -1.15
N ARG A 2 9.71 4.21 -2.45
CA ARG A 2 8.89 4.94 -3.42
C ARG A 2 8.02 3.97 -4.21
N GLN A 3 6.72 4.20 -4.20
CA GLN A 3 5.74 3.38 -4.93
C GLN A 3 4.88 4.30 -5.81
N ILE A 4 4.47 3.80 -6.95
CA ILE A 4 3.60 4.50 -7.90
C ILE A 4 2.39 3.60 -8.16
N VAL A 5 1.22 4.07 -7.79
CA VAL A 5 -0.05 3.40 -8.10
C VAL A 5 -0.52 3.89 -9.45
N LEU A 6 -0.74 2.97 -10.39
CA LEU A 6 -1.01 3.28 -11.78
C LEU A 6 -2.28 2.59 -12.25
N ASP A 7 -3.03 3.31 -13.09
CA ASP A 7 -4.20 2.79 -13.81
C ASP A 7 -4.27 3.40 -15.22
N THR A 8 -4.91 2.71 -16.16
CA THR A 8 -5.05 3.14 -17.55
C THR A 8 -6.43 2.87 -18.11
N GLU A 9 -6.92 3.78 -19.00
CA GLU A 9 -8.08 3.52 -19.86
C GLU A 9 -7.63 3.30 -21.30
N THR A 10 -8.39 2.49 -22.03
CA THR A 10 -8.00 1.99 -23.36
C THR A 10 -9.16 2.03 -24.35
N THR A 11 -8.87 2.02 -25.64
CA THR A 11 -9.88 1.94 -26.71
C THR A 11 -10.59 0.58 -26.80
N GLY A 12 -10.15 -0.43 -26.05
CA GLY A 12 -10.69 -1.79 -26.04
C GLY A 12 -9.79 -2.75 -25.26
N LEU A 13 -10.10 -4.05 -25.27
CA LEU A 13 -9.53 -5.01 -24.33
C LEU A 13 -8.16 -5.60 -24.72
N GLU A 14 -7.79 -5.56 -26.02
CA GLU A 14 -6.62 -6.30 -26.51
C GLU A 14 -5.66 -5.40 -27.30
N HIS A 15 -4.51 -5.05 -26.72
CA HIS A 15 -3.48 -4.26 -27.40
C HIS A 15 -2.98 -4.93 -28.70
N LYS A 16 -2.99 -6.27 -28.79
CA LYS A 16 -2.58 -7.02 -30.00
C LYS A 16 -3.51 -6.79 -31.19
N LEU A 17 -4.75 -6.37 -30.96
CA LEU A 17 -5.71 -5.97 -32.00
C LEU A 17 -5.60 -4.49 -32.37
N GLY A 18 -4.54 -3.82 -31.92
CA GLY A 18 -4.26 -2.44 -32.22
C GLY A 18 -5.01 -1.45 -31.32
N HIS A 19 -5.60 -1.91 -30.22
CA HIS A 19 -6.15 -1.00 -29.21
C HIS A 19 -5.04 -0.21 -28.52
N ARG A 20 -5.36 1.02 -28.11
CA ARG A 20 -4.42 2.04 -27.64
C ARG A 20 -4.85 2.59 -26.29
N LEU A 21 -3.93 3.23 -25.59
CA LEU A 21 -4.22 3.99 -24.38
C LEU A 21 -4.98 5.28 -24.72
N VAL A 22 -5.99 5.63 -23.90
CA VAL A 22 -6.74 6.90 -23.97
C VAL A 22 -6.59 7.76 -22.72
N GLU A 23 -6.26 7.15 -21.59
CA GLU A 23 -5.93 7.83 -20.36
C GLU A 23 -4.84 7.05 -19.61
N ILE A 24 -3.94 7.75 -18.98
CA ILE A 24 -2.93 7.18 -18.09
C ILE A 24 -2.82 8.06 -16.85
N ALA A 25 -2.91 7.45 -15.68
CA ALA A 25 -2.71 8.15 -14.43
C ALA A 25 -1.84 7.32 -13.47
N ALA A 26 -1.06 8.04 -12.69
CA ALA A 26 -0.19 7.46 -11.69
C ALA A 26 -0.07 8.39 -10.48
N VAL A 27 -0.24 7.89 -9.28
CA VAL A 27 -0.12 8.65 -8.03
C VAL A 27 1.03 8.12 -7.20
N GLU A 28 1.76 9.02 -6.56
CA GLU A 28 2.96 8.68 -5.81
C GLU A 28 2.66 8.42 -4.34
N LEU A 29 3.20 7.30 -3.84
CA LEU A 29 3.33 6.98 -2.43
C LEU A 29 4.80 7.05 -2.02
N TRP A 30 5.07 7.74 -0.93
CA TRP A 30 6.37 7.72 -0.27
C TRP A 30 6.22 7.21 1.16
N ASN A 31 6.90 6.12 1.47
CA ASN A 31 6.78 5.47 2.78
C ASN A 31 5.31 5.26 3.20
N ARG A 32 4.49 4.73 2.27
CA ARG A 32 3.05 4.44 2.46
C ARG A 32 2.17 5.66 2.72
N GLN A 33 2.58 6.83 2.28
CA GLN A 33 1.77 8.06 2.35
C GLN A 33 1.66 8.68 0.97
N LEU A 34 0.45 9.11 0.59
CA LEU A 34 0.23 9.89 -0.61
C LEU A 34 1.01 11.21 -0.51
N THR A 35 1.85 11.50 -1.51
CA THR A 35 2.65 12.73 -1.55
C THR A 35 1.88 13.90 -2.15
N GLY A 36 0.77 13.63 -2.86
CA GLY A 36 0.07 14.58 -3.71
C GLY A 36 0.69 14.75 -5.09
N SER A 37 1.87 14.16 -5.34
CA SER A 37 2.48 14.13 -6.67
C SER A 37 1.77 13.10 -7.53
N HIS A 38 1.40 13.47 -8.75
CA HIS A 38 0.74 12.58 -9.70
C HIS A 38 1.16 12.90 -11.13
N PHE A 39 1.03 11.91 -11.99
CA PHE A 39 1.16 12.00 -13.45
C PHE A 39 -0.22 11.66 -14.02
N HIS A 40 -0.76 12.52 -14.91
CA HIS A 40 -2.07 12.30 -15.50
C HIS A 40 -2.17 12.92 -16.88
N TYR A 41 -2.52 12.10 -17.88
CA TYR A 41 -2.73 12.54 -19.26
C TYR A 41 -3.88 11.79 -19.91
N TYR A 42 -4.73 12.53 -20.62
CA TYR A 42 -5.57 12.00 -21.69
C TYR A 42 -4.76 11.91 -22.97
N LEU A 43 -4.97 10.86 -23.76
CA LEU A 43 -4.18 10.56 -24.93
C LEU A 43 -5.03 10.47 -26.20
N ASN A 44 -4.50 10.99 -27.30
CA ASN A 44 -5.06 10.74 -28.61
C ASN A 44 -4.59 9.35 -29.11
N PRO A 45 -5.50 8.37 -29.24
CA PRO A 45 -5.15 7.02 -29.67
C PRO A 45 -5.04 6.86 -31.19
N ASP A 46 -5.31 7.93 -31.97
CA ASP A 46 -5.46 7.91 -33.45
C ASP A 46 -6.50 6.87 -33.96
N ARG A 47 -7.45 6.50 -33.13
CA ARG A 47 -8.56 5.58 -33.45
C ARG A 47 -9.77 5.83 -32.55
N ALA A 48 -10.93 5.37 -32.95
CA ALA A 48 -12.11 5.35 -32.10
C ALA A 48 -12.01 4.23 -31.03
N SER A 49 -12.61 4.47 -29.86
CA SER A 49 -12.83 3.46 -28.87
C SER A 49 -13.97 2.52 -29.28
N ASP A 50 -13.86 1.25 -28.89
CA ASP A 50 -14.98 0.32 -28.97
C ASP A 50 -16.12 0.82 -28.09
N GLU A 51 -17.36 0.51 -28.49
CA GLU A 51 -18.55 0.95 -27.76
C GLU A 51 -18.53 0.53 -26.28
N GLY A 52 -18.09 -0.70 -26.00
CA GLY A 52 -17.97 -1.19 -24.63
C GLY A 52 -16.96 -0.40 -23.78
N ALA A 53 -15.82 -0.02 -24.35
CA ALA A 53 -14.82 0.79 -23.69
C ALA A 53 -15.34 2.23 -23.46
N LEU A 54 -15.98 2.82 -24.47
CA LEU A 54 -16.60 4.14 -24.38
C LEU A 54 -17.66 4.21 -23.28
N GLN A 55 -18.48 3.16 -23.10
CA GLN A 55 -19.48 3.09 -22.02
C GLN A 55 -18.84 3.03 -20.63
N VAL A 56 -17.63 2.50 -20.51
CA VAL A 56 -16.89 2.38 -19.24
C VAL A 56 -16.27 3.71 -18.85
N HIS A 57 -15.45 4.32 -19.71
CA HIS A 57 -14.67 5.51 -19.37
C HIS A 57 -15.28 6.84 -19.87
N GLY A 58 -16.22 6.80 -20.85
CA GLY A 58 -16.93 8.00 -21.35
C GLY A 58 -16.10 8.96 -22.20
N LEU A 59 -14.83 8.64 -22.53
CA LEU A 59 -13.92 9.51 -23.27
C LEU A 59 -14.20 9.43 -24.78
N THR A 60 -14.84 10.45 -25.35
CA THR A 60 -15.22 10.46 -26.77
C THR A 60 -14.03 10.75 -27.67
N THR A 61 -14.14 10.34 -28.95
CA THR A 61 -13.10 10.61 -29.96
C THR A 61 -12.87 12.12 -30.14
N GLU A 62 -13.93 12.92 -30.07
CA GLU A 62 -13.86 14.39 -30.18
C GLU A 62 -13.07 15.01 -29.02
N PHE A 63 -13.26 14.47 -27.81
CA PHE A 63 -12.50 14.93 -26.63
C PHE A 63 -11.02 14.58 -26.73
N LEU A 64 -10.69 13.42 -27.32
CA LEU A 64 -9.33 12.90 -27.36
C LEU A 64 -8.50 13.42 -28.55
N GLN A 65 -9.14 13.97 -29.61
CA GLN A 65 -8.47 14.33 -30.87
C GLN A 65 -7.38 15.39 -30.73
N ASP A 66 -7.48 16.29 -29.75
CA ASP A 66 -6.53 17.38 -29.48
C ASP A 66 -5.55 17.06 -28.36
N LYS A 67 -5.61 15.86 -27.79
CA LYS A 67 -4.70 15.42 -26.72
C LYS A 67 -3.37 14.93 -27.28
N PRO A 68 -2.29 14.96 -26.46
CA PRO A 68 -1.00 14.43 -26.88
C PRO A 68 -1.09 12.92 -27.17
N ARG A 69 -0.21 12.44 -28.03
CA ARG A 69 -0.01 11.01 -28.23
C ARG A 69 0.94 10.44 -27.18
N PHE A 70 0.91 9.13 -26.96
CA PHE A 70 1.79 8.51 -25.96
C PHE A 70 3.28 8.83 -26.15
N HIS A 71 3.77 8.87 -27.38
CA HIS A 71 5.18 9.18 -27.65
C HIS A 71 5.62 10.57 -27.17
N GLU A 72 4.70 11.54 -27.12
CA GLU A 72 4.97 12.92 -26.69
C GLU A 72 5.16 13.01 -25.17
N ILE A 73 4.45 12.16 -24.40
CA ILE A 73 4.51 12.15 -22.94
C ILE A 73 5.40 11.02 -22.37
N SER A 74 5.86 10.11 -23.21
CA SER A 74 6.56 8.88 -22.79
C SER A 74 7.80 9.15 -21.93
N LYS A 75 8.58 10.18 -22.27
CA LYS A 75 9.78 10.55 -21.50
C LYS A 75 9.43 11.02 -20.09
N GLU A 76 8.40 11.85 -19.96
CA GLU A 76 7.92 12.34 -18.67
C GLU A 76 7.36 11.20 -17.83
N PHE A 77 6.56 10.32 -18.44
CA PHE A 77 6.04 9.12 -17.81
C PHE A 77 7.15 8.22 -17.28
N LEU A 78 8.13 7.88 -18.11
CA LEU A 78 9.24 7.01 -17.71
C LEU A 78 10.10 7.64 -16.61
N ASN A 79 10.29 8.95 -16.61
CA ASN A 79 10.97 9.65 -15.53
C ASN A 79 10.16 9.60 -14.23
N PHE A 80 8.82 9.71 -14.32
CA PHE A 80 7.95 9.66 -13.15
C PHE A 80 7.97 8.30 -12.46
N ILE A 81 8.03 7.21 -13.22
CA ILE A 81 8.04 5.84 -12.66
C ILE A 81 9.44 5.32 -12.34
N ASN A 82 10.50 6.05 -12.71
CA ASN A 82 11.88 5.57 -12.59
C ASN A 82 12.22 5.11 -11.17
N ASP A 83 12.81 3.92 -11.07
CA ASP A 83 13.25 3.28 -9.81
C ASP A 83 12.13 3.11 -8.74
N ALA A 84 10.85 3.28 -9.10
CA ALA A 84 9.72 3.03 -8.21
C ALA A 84 9.18 1.60 -8.36
N GLU A 85 8.55 1.09 -7.32
CA GLU A 85 7.65 -0.06 -7.42
C GLU A 85 6.30 0.39 -7.98
N LEU A 86 5.84 -0.25 -9.06
CA LEU A 86 4.52 -0.01 -9.63
C LEU A 86 3.46 -0.91 -8.96
N ILE A 87 2.38 -0.30 -8.52
CA ILE A 87 1.21 -0.95 -7.91
C ILE A 87 0.05 -0.84 -8.90
N ILE A 88 -0.40 -1.96 -9.45
CA ILE A 88 -1.39 -1.99 -10.53
C ILE A 88 -2.45 -3.06 -10.24
N HIS A 89 -3.72 -2.77 -10.51
CA HIS A 89 -4.80 -3.75 -10.31
C HIS A 89 -5.04 -4.55 -11.59
N ASN A 90 -4.79 -5.86 -11.59
CA ASN A 90 -4.73 -6.69 -12.78
C ASN A 90 -3.59 -6.26 -13.75
N ALA A 91 -2.40 -6.10 -13.19
CA ALA A 91 -1.21 -5.59 -13.85
C ALA A 91 -0.93 -6.13 -15.27
N PRO A 92 -1.21 -7.39 -15.63
CA PRO A 92 -0.98 -7.87 -16.99
C PRO A 92 -1.72 -7.08 -18.08
N PHE A 93 -2.87 -6.48 -17.76
CA PHE A 93 -3.63 -5.65 -18.69
C PHE A 93 -2.87 -4.34 -19.01
N ASP A 94 -2.63 -3.52 -18.02
CA ASP A 94 -1.99 -2.21 -18.20
C ASP A 94 -0.55 -2.34 -18.70
N VAL A 95 0.21 -3.28 -18.13
CA VAL A 95 1.59 -3.58 -18.56
C VAL A 95 1.61 -4.01 -20.02
N GLY A 96 0.62 -4.78 -20.47
CA GLY A 96 0.48 -5.19 -21.87
C GLY A 96 0.32 -3.99 -22.80
N PHE A 97 -0.57 -3.06 -22.47
CA PHE A 97 -0.79 -1.83 -23.24
C PHE A 97 0.43 -0.89 -23.19
N LEU A 98 1.00 -0.66 -22.02
CA LEU A 98 2.19 0.18 -21.88
C LEU A 98 3.38 -0.37 -22.67
N ASN A 99 3.62 -1.68 -22.60
CA ASN A 99 4.66 -2.32 -23.39
C ASN A 99 4.41 -2.23 -24.89
N HIS A 100 3.14 -2.30 -25.31
CA HIS A 100 2.78 -2.11 -26.70
C HIS A 100 3.10 -0.69 -27.17
N GLU A 101 2.68 0.33 -26.42
CA GLU A 101 2.98 1.73 -26.71
C GLU A 101 4.48 2.03 -26.75
N LEU A 102 5.24 1.49 -25.78
CA LEU A 102 6.69 1.60 -25.75
C LEU A 102 7.34 0.96 -26.97
N SER A 103 6.84 -0.21 -27.40
CA SER A 103 7.35 -0.89 -28.59
C SER A 103 7.16 -0.11 -29.89
N LEU A 104 6.03 0.61 -30.02
CA LEU A 104 5.75 1.46 -31.19
C LEU A 104 6.77 2.61 -31.35
N ILE A 105 7.41 2.99 -30.27
CA ILE A 105 8.45 4.06 -30.25
C ILE A 105 9.86 3.49 -30.03
N ASN A 106 10.05 2.19 -30.22
CA ASN A 106 11.33 1.48 -30.10
C ASN A 106 11.99 1.62 -28.72
N LEU A 107 11.22 1.72 -27.66
CA LEU A 107 11.70 1.70 -26.27
C LEU A 107 11.61 0.29 -25.68
N LYS A 108 12.33 0.07 -24.57
CA LYS A 108 12.33 -1.20 -23.84
C LYS A 108 10.99 -1.40 -23.09
N THR A 109 10.75 -2.61 -22.64
CA THR A 109 9.60 -2.98 -21.81
C THR A 109 9.62 -2.26 -20.45
N LEU A 110 8.45 -2.05 -19.86
CA LEU A 110 8.21 -1.28 -18.64
C LEU A 110 9.10 -1.73 -17.46
N ASP A 111 9.33 -3.03 -17.34
CA ASP A 111 10.19 -3.66 -16.32
C ASP A 111 11.66 -3.19 -16.33
N LYS A 112 12.09 -2.47 -17.37
CA LYS A 112 13.44 -1.88 -17.46
C LYS A 112 13.52 -0.46 -16.90
N TYR A 113 12.39 0.12 -16.50
CA TYR A 113 12.29 1.48 -16.02
C TYR A 113 11.80 1.59 -14.58
N CYS A 114 11.23 0.52 -14.03
CA CYS A 114 10.74 0.47 -12.64
C CYS A 114 11.50 -0.59 -11.83
N ALA A 115 11.46 -0.48 -10.50
CA ALA A 115 12.13 -1.43 -9.61
C ALA A 115 11.40 -2.77 -9.53
N ALA A 116 10.07 -2.74 -9.50
CA ALA A 116 9.20 -3.92 -9.43
C ALA A 116 7.80 -3.58 -9.92
N ILE A 117 6.97 -4.61 -10.18
CA ILE A 117 5.55 -4.48 -10.50
C ILE A 117 4.76 -5.41 -9.60
N THR A 118 3.87 -4.85 -8.79
CA THR A 118 2.98 -5.58 -7.89
C THR A 118 1.55 -5.58 -8.45
N ASP A 119 0.99 -6.79 -8.65
CA ASP A 119 -0.40 -6.99 -9.06
C ASP A 119 -1.31 -7.09 -7.84
N THR A 120 -2.08 -6.04 -7.57
CA THR A 120 -2.98 -6.00 -6.42
C THR A 120 -4.18 -6.93 -6.54
N LEU A 121 -4.60 -7.31 -7.75
CA LEU A 121 -5.65 -8.31 -7.94
C LEU A 121 -5.16 -9.70 -7.50
N LYS A 122 -3.91 -10.04 -7.82
CA LYS A 122 -3.29 -11.29 -7.35
C LYS A 122 -3.19 -11.29 -5.83
N LEU A 123 -2.69 -10.21 -5.24
CA LEU A 123 -2.58 -10.04 -3.80
C LEU A 123 -3.96 -10.13 -3.11
N ALA A 124 -4.98 -9.45 -3.66
CA ALA A 124 -6.33 -9.50 -3.13
C ALA A 124 -6.94 -10.91 -3.18
N LYS A 125 -6.64 -11.71 -4.21
CA LYS A 125 -7.08 -13.11 -4.29
C LYS A 125 -6.44 -14.00 -3.24
N GLU A 126 -5.20 -13.71 -2.86
CA GLU A 126 -4.50 -14.43 -1.77
C GLU A 126 -5.12 -14.09 -0.40
N PHE A 127 -5.44 -12.81 -0.14
CA PHE A 127 -6.09 -12.40 1.11
C PHE A 127 -7.57 -12.75 1.19
N HIS A 128 -8.27 -12.79 0.06
CA HIS A 128 -9.72 -13.00 -0.01
C HIS A 128 -10.09 -14.08 -1.02
N PRO A 129 -9.66 -15.34 -0.81
CA PRO A 129 -9.96 -16.43 -1.74
C PRO A 129 -11.48 -16.61 -1.92
N GLY A 130 -11.91 -16.81 -3.16
CA GLY A 130 -13.31 -17.04 -3.49
C GLY A 130 -14.23 -15.82 -3.39
N LYS A 131 -13.71 -14.61 -3.11
CA LYS A 131 -14.48 -13.36 -3.10
C LYS A 131 -14.30 -12.58 -4.41
N ARG A 132 -15.21 -11.63 -4.68
CA ARG A 132 -14.99 -10.64 -5.72
C ARG A 132 -13.85 -9.72 -5.28
N ASN A 133 -12.90 -9.45 -6.18
CA ASN A 133 -11.69 -8.68 -5.90
C ASN A 133 -11.45 -7.60 -6.98
N ASN A 134 -12.51 -7.13 -7.67
CA ASN A 134 -12.41 -5.90 -8.46
C ASN A 134 -12.33 -4.67 -7.53
N LEU A 135 -11.95 -3.53 -8.07
CA LEU A 135 -11.69 -2.31 -7.29
C LEU A 135 -12.92 -1.91 -6.45
N ASP A 136 -14.14 -1.93 -7.01
CA ASP A 136 -15.37 -1.61 -6.27
C ASP A 136 -15.61 -2.54 -5.07
N ALA A 137 -15.46 -3.86 -5.28
CA ALA A 137 -15.62 -4.83 -4.20
C ALA A 137 -14.56 -4.70 -3.11
N LEU A 138 -13.35 -4.22 -3.45
CA LEU A 138 -12.30 -3.93 -2.49
C LEU A 138 -12.59 -2.61 -1.75
N CYS A 139 -13.04 -1.56 -2.42
CA CYS A 139 -13.48 -0.31 -1.78
C CYS A 139 -14.59 -0.60 -0.75
N GLU A 140 -15.62 -1.34 -1.14
CA GLU A 140 -16.70 -1.76 -0.24
C GLU A 140 -16.15 -2.52 0.99
N ARG A 141 -15.27 -3.49 0.77
CA ARG A 141 -14.69 -4.33 1.82
C ARG A 141 -13.84 -3.56 2.82
N TYR A 142 -13.08 -2.58 2.35
CA TYR A 142 -12.21 -1.77 3.19
C TYR A 142 -12.84 -0.45 3.63
N SER A 143 -14.14 -0.24 3.33
CA SER A 143 -14.91 0.97 3.68
C SER A 143 -14.28 2.25 3.12
N ILE A 144 -13.82 2.17 1.86
CA ILE A 144 -13.28 3.29 1.10
C ILE A 144 -14.41 3.88 0.26
N ASP A 145 -14.60 5.19 0.35
CA ASP A 145 -15.66 5.91 -0.35
C ASP A 145 -15.37 6.03 -1.86
N ASN A 146 -16.09 5.26 -2.67
CA ASN A 146 -16.04 5.33 -4.12
C ASN A 146 -17.29 5.99 -4.75
N SER A 147 -18.06 6.75 -4.00
CA SER A 147 -19.33 7.38 -4.45
C SER A 147 -19.15 8.34 -5.62
N LYS A 148 -17.96 8.90 -5.81
CA LYS A 148 -17.61 9.78 -6.93
C LYS A 148 -17.32 9.03 -8.24
N ARG A 149 -17.16 7.70 -8.18
CA ARG A 149 -16.83 6.84 -9.33
C ARG A 149 -18.07 6.49 -10.12
N THR A 150 -18.58 7.44 -10.90
CA THR A 150 -19.74 7.24 -11.79
C THR A 150 -19.36 6.61 -13.12
N LEU A 151 -18.18 6.95 -13.64
CA LEU A 151 -17.50 6.33 -14.77
C LEU A 151 -16.09 5.95 -14.32
N HIS A 152 -15.45 5.06 -15.03
CA HIS A 152 -14.05 4.75 -14.83
C HIS A 152 -13.20 5.92 -15.33
N GLY A 153 -12.20 6.33 -14.54
CA GLY A 153 -11.24 7.34 -14.91
C GLY A 153 -9.93 7.01 -14.21
N ALA A 154 -8.85 6.93 -14.99
CA ALA A 154 -7.59 6.39 -14.50
C ALA A 154 -7.05 7.13 -13.26
N LEU A 155 -7.25 8.44 -13.13
CA LEU A 155 -6.76 9.17 -11.96
C LEU A 155 -7.53 8.79 -10.69
N LEU A 156 -8.86 8.79 -10.74
CA LEU A 156 -9.69 8.40 -9.60
C LEU A 156 -9.47 6.93 -9.22
N ASP A 157 -9.34 6.04 -10.22
CA ASP A 157 -9.11 4.63 -9.99
C ASP A 157 -7.72 4.36 -9.38
N ALA A 158 -6.68 5.10 -9.80
CA ALA A 158 -5.36 5.05 -9.17
C ALA A 158 -5.38 5.57 -7.71
N GLU A 159 -6.12 6.65 -7.43
CA GLU A 159 -6.29 7.16 -6.05
C GLU A 159 -7.02 6.15 -5.15
N LEU A 160 -8.14 5.61 -5.60
CA LEU A 160 -8.89 4.56 -4.88
C LEU A 160 -8.04 3.30 -4.68
N LEU A 161 -7.29 2.90 -5.71
CA LEU A 161 -6.38 1.76 -5.62
C LEU A 161 -5.27 2.00 -4.59
N ALA A 162 -4.75 3.21 -4.49
CA ALA A 162 -3.76 3.56 -3.47
C ALA A 162 -4.33 3.36 -2.05
N GLU A 163 -5.54 3.83 -1.79
CA GLU A 163 -6.21 3.64 -0.49
C GLU A 163 -6.48 2.15 -0.21
N VAL A 164 -6.99 1.41 -1.21
CA VAL A 164 -7.22 -0.04 -1.11
C VAL A 164 -5.92 -0.78 -0.82
N TYR A 165 -4.85 -0.49 -1.53
CA TYR A 165 -3.55 -1.12 -1.34
C TYR A 165 -3.00 -0.86 0.06
N LEU A 166 -3.07 0.39 0.54
CA LEU A 166 -2.66 0.76 1.88
C LEU A 166 -3.49 0.05 2.96
N ALA A 167 -4.81 -0.05 2.77
CA ALA A 167 -5.69 -0.74 3.70
C ALA A 167 -5.44 -2.26 3.72
N MET A 168 -5.29 -2.87 2.54
CA MET A 168 -5.08 -4.30 2.35
C MET A 168 -3.75 -4.78 2.96
N THR A 169 -2.70 -3.94 2.92
CA THR A 169 -1.35 -4.29 3.36
C THR A 169 -0.98 -3.75 4.75
N ARG A 170 -1.91 -3.15 5.50
CA ARG A 170 -1.65 -2.58 6.84
C ARG A 170 -1.12 -3.59 7.86
N GLY A 171 -1.49 -4.86 7.75
CA GLY A 171 -1.07 -5.90 8.71
C GLY A 171 0.29 -6.54 8.39
N GLN A 172 0.83 -6.34 7.20
CA GLN A 172 2.00 -7.07 6.73
C GLN A 172 3.33 -6.45 7.20
N GLU A 173 3.37 -5.13 7.40
CA GLU A 173 4.58 -4.46 7.92
C GLU A 173 4.87 -4.84 9.38
N SER A 174 3.84 -5.03 10.19
CA SER A 174 4.00 -5.43 11.60
C SER A 174 4.68 -6.80 11.75
N LEU A 175 4.35 -7.75 10.86
CA LEU A 175 4.95 -9.09 10.87
C LEU A 175 6.37 -9.12 10.30
N LEU A 176 6.70 -8.28 9.32
CA LEU A 176 8.05 -8.21 8.76
C LEU A 176 9.02 -7.52 9.73
N ILE A 177 8.59 -6.48 10.45
CA ILE A 177 9.40 -5.83 11.48
C ILE A 177 9.73 -6.84 12.60
N ASP A 178 8.77 -7.66 13.01
CA ASP A 178 8.99 -8.69 14.02
C ASP A 178 9.94 -9.80 13.53
N LEU A 179 9.93 -10.15 12.23
CA LEU A 179 10.83 -11.12 11.63
C LEU A 179 12.26 -10.58 11.45
N GLU A 180 12.41 -9.33 11.03
CA GLU A 180 13.74 -8.68 10.96
C GLU A 180 14.34 -8.46 12.37
N TYR A 181 13.50 -8.15 13.36
CA TYR A 181 13.95 -8.06 14.76
C TYR A 181 14.39 -9.42 15.33
N THR A 182 13.73 -10.52 14.93
CA THR A 182 14.09 -11.86 15.39
C THR A 182 15.37 -12.37 14.74
N GLU A 183 15.62 -12.07 13.46
CA GLU A 183 16.87 -12.47 12.79
C GLU A 183 18.08 -11.67 13.28
N THR A 184 17.92 -10.36 13.56
CA THR A 184 19.01 -9.53 14.13
C THR A 184 19.31 -9.88 15.58
N VAL A 185 18.34 -10.34 16.36
CA VAL A 185 18.56 -10.76 17.75
C VAL A 185 19.27 -12.12 17.83
N GLN A 186 19.09 -13.02 16.86
CA GLN A 186 19.79 -14.30 16.85
C GLN A 186 21.30 -14.17 16.54
N HIS A 187 21.74 -13.08 15.90
CA HIS A 187 23.16 -12.84 15.65
C HIS A 187 23.88 -12.04 16.74
N VAL A 188 23.19 -11.50 17.73
CA VAL A 188 23.76 -10.69 18.83
C VAL A 188 23.80 -11.43 20.17
N VAL A 189 23.56 -12.76 20.22
CA VAL A 189 23.77 -13.56 21.43
C VAL A 189 25.28 -13.86 21.63
N GLY A 190 26.08 -12.82 21.49
CA GLY A 190 27.47 -12.80 21.92
C GLY A 190 27.62 -11.79 23.07
N ASN A 191 27.52 -12.25 24.31
CA ASN A 191 27.94 -11.54 25.52
C ASN A 191 27.10 -10.29 25.88
N LEU A 192 25.85 -10.47 26.27
CA LEU A 192 24.99 -9.43 26.86
C LEU A 192 25.60 -8.81 28.17
N ASP A 193 26.50 -9.50 28.82
CA ASP A 193 27.18 -9.04 30.04
C ASP A 193 28.17 -7.88 29.77
N SER A 194 28.46 -7.57 28.50
CA SER A 194 29.36 -6.46 28.14
C SER A 194 28.65 -5.15 27.81
N LEU A 195 27.30 -5.18 27.70
CA LEU A 195 26.49 -3.99 27.43
C LEU A 195 26.22 -3.28 28.78
N ASN A 196 26.86 -2.15 29.00
CA ASN A 196 26.56 -1.29 30.15
C ASN A 196 25.22 -0.56 29.93
N LEU A 197 24.11 -1.32 29.99
CA LEU A 197 22.77 -0.79 29.80
C LEU A 197 22.39 0.06 31.01
N LYS A 198 22.16 1.35 30.78
CA LYS A 198 21.66 2.26 31.81
C LYS A 198 20.16 1.92 32.05
N ILE A 199 19.90 1.35 33.23
CA ILE A 199 18.51 1.16 33.69
C ILE A 199 17.98 2.54 34.07
N ILE A 200 16.89 2.98 33.39
CA ILE A 200 16.18 4.22 33.73
C ILE A 200 15.09 3.81 34.71
N GLU A 201 15.25 4.23 35.96
CA GLU A 201 14.20 4.02 36.97
C GLU A 201 13.11 5.08 36.82
N ALA A 202 11.86 4.69 37.08
CA ALA A 202 10.73 5.61 37.05
C ALA A 202 10.84 6.64 38.18
N THR A 203 10.50 7.87 37.88
CA THR A 203 10.47 8.94 38.89
C THR A 203 9.35 8.74 39.90
N ALA A 204 9.48 9.34 41.09
CA ALA A 204 8.45 9.28 42.13
C ALA A 204 7.08 9.82 41.64
N GLU A 205 7.10 10.77 40.73
CA GLU A 205 5.88 11.34 40.13
C GLU A 205 5.22 10.36 39.15
N GLU A 206 5.99 9.69 38.32
CA GLU A 206 5.49 8.65 37.41
C GLU A 206 4.91 7.46 38.18
N LEU A 207 5.57 7.03 39.26
CA LEU A 207 5.06 5.96 40.13
C LEU A 207 3.74 6.36 40.80
N ALA A 208 3.62 7.60 41.25
CA ALA A 208 2.39 8.12 41.85
C ALA A 208 1.23 8.16 40.81
N GLN A 209 1.49 8.65 39.60
CA GLN A 209 0.50 8.66 38.51
C GLN A 209 0.10 7.23 38.11
N HIS A 210 1.04 6.30 38.03
CA HIS A 210 0.75 4.89 37.78
C HIS A 210 -0.15 4.29 38.85
N ALA A 211 0.14 4.53 40.11
CA ALA A 211 -0.69 4.04 41.23
C ALA A 211 -2.13 4.57 41.17
N MET A 212 -2.34 5.86 40.84
CA MET A 212 -3.67 6.43 40.66
C MET A 212 -4.43 5.77 39.50
N VAL A 213 -3.78 5.49 38.39
CA VAL A 213 -4.40 4.81 37.24
C VAL A 213 -4.81 3.37 37.62
N LEU A 214 -3.95 2.63 38.35
CA LEU A 214 -4.26 1.30 38.81
C LEU A 214 -5.44 1.27 39.81
N GLU A 215 -5.57 2.27 40.66
CA GLU A 215 -6.74 2.42 41.54
C GLU A 215 -8.04 2.62 40.76
N LYS A 216 -7.99 3.48 39.76
CA LYS A 216 -9.16 3.71 38.90
C LYS A 216 -9.57 2.43 38.16
N ILE A 217 -8.63 1.73 37.56
CA ILE A 217 -8.87 0.44 36.88
C ILE A 217 -9.43 -0.60 37.86
N ALA A 218 -8.89 -0.69 39.08
CA ALA A 218 -9.38 -1.61 40.08
C ALA A 218 -10.84 -1.31 40.51
N HIS A 219 -11.16 -0.04 40.67
CA HIS A 219 -12.53 0.41 40.97
C HIS A 219 -13.51 0.06 39.84
N GLU A 220 -13.18 0.39 38.60
CA GLU A 220 -14.03 0.16 37.42
C GLU A 220 -14.18 -1.34 37.09
N SER A 221 -13.16 -2.17 37.42
CA SER A 221 -13.17 -3.63 37.19
C SER A 221 -13.67 -4.48 38.36
N ASN A 222 -14.26 -3.88 39.39
CA ASN A 222 -14.65 -4.57 40.64
C ASN A 222 -13.50 -5.41 41.24
N ASN A 223 -12.34 -4.80 41.39
CA ASN A 223 -11.08 -5.37 41.90
C ASN A 223 -10.52 -6.53 41.07
N LYS A 224 -10.82 -6.61 39.75
CA LYS A 224 -10.27 -7.61 38.84
C LYS A 224 -9.04 -7.10 38.05
N CYS A 225 -8.33 -6.06 38.54
CA CYS A 225 -7.13 -5.52 37.91
C CYS A 225 -6.01 -6.58 37.85
N LEU A 226 -5.61 -6.97 36.64
CA LEU A 226 -4.56 -7.97 36.39
C LEU A 226 -3.18 -7.52 36.89
N TRP A 227 -2.84 -6.22 36.77
CA TRP A 227 -1.57 -5.68 37.24
C TRP A 227 -1.37 -5.87 38.75
N ARG A 228 -2.37 -5.56 39.56
CA ARG A 228 -2.30 -5.79 41.03
C ARG A 228 -2.12 -7.26 41.39
N LYS A 229 -2.68 -8.20 40.58
CA LYS A 229 -2.45 -9.63 40.77
C LYS A 229 -1.03 -10.04 40.45
N LEU A 230 -0.43 -9.48 39.40
CA LEU A 230 0.98 -9.74 39.03
C LEU A 230 1.95 -9.15 40.03
N GLU A 231 1.72 -7.91 40.51
CA GLU A 231 2.56 -7.29 41.53
C GLU A 231 2.55 -8.11 42.88
N SER A 232 1.38 -8.57 43.29
CA SER A 232 1.26 -9.40 44.48
C SER A 232 1.90 -10.81 44.34
N ALA A 233 1.91 -11.37 43.13
CA ALA A 233 2.61 -12.63 42.84
C ALA A 233 4.14 -12.46 42.88
N ASN A 234 4.68 -11.38 42.29
CA ASN A 234 6.11 -11.10 42.26
C ASN A 234 6.66 -10.72 43.66
N ALA A 235 5.85 -10.11 44.54
CA ALA A 235 6.24 -9.81 45.93
C ALA A 235 6.41 -11.07 46.79
N SER A 236 5.67 -12.12 46.49
CA SER A 236 5.80 -13.40 47.22
C SER A 236 7.00 -14.26 46.81
N ASP A 237 7.53 -14.06 45.59
CA ASP A 237 8.73 -14.77 45.10
C ASP A 237 10.04 -14.14 45.56
N THR A 238 10.05 -12.86 45.91
CA THR A 238 11.27 -12.18 46.44
C THR A 238 11.57 -12.47 47.90
N GLU A 239 10.59 -12.88 48.72
CA GLU A 239 10.81 -13.30 50.09
C GLU A 239 11.40 -14.73 50.25
N SER A 240 11.33 -15.55 49.18
CA SER A 240 11.83 -16.94 49.21
C SER A 240 13.31 -17.10 48.88
N ILE A 241 14.01 -16.05 48.43
CA ILE A 241 15.45 -16.14 48.07
C ILE A 241 16.40 -15.60 49.18
N GLY A 242 15.83 -15.08 50.28
CA GLY A 242 16.57 -14.44 51.38
C GLY A 242 17.11 -15.37 52.50
N THR A 243 17.02 -16.70 52.43
CA THR A 243 17.55 -17.60 53.48
C THR A 243 18.15 -18.87 52.91
N ARG A 244 19.37 -18.80 52.40
CA ARG A 244 20.33 -19.91 52.48
C ARG A 244 21.72 -19.35 52.67
N HIS A 245 22.21 -19.60 53.87
CA HIS A 245 23.63 -19.48 54.27
C HIS A 245 24.52 -20.40 53.43
#